data_4354612e527d60ffa8cc6c97b95f8c1a
#
_entry.id   4354612e527d60ffa8cc6c97b95f8c1a
#
_cell.length_a   1.000
_cell.length_b   1.000
_cell.length_c   1.000
_cell.angle_alpha   90.00
_cell.angle_beta   90.00
_cell.angle_gamma   90.00
#
_symmetry.space_group_name_H-M   'P 1'
#
loop_
_entity.id
_entity.type
_entity.pdbx_description
1 polymer ?
#
loop_
_entity_poly.entity_id
_entity_poly.type
_entity_poly.pdbx_seq_one_letter_code
_entity_poly.pdbx_strand_id
1 'polypeptide(L)'
;SKLEIGKCRYGLMLNEDGMVYDDGVTTRLGENHYIMTTTTGGAANVLNKLEDYLQTEWPELDVYLTTVTDHFSTISICGPNSKKIVNKMIPDLDLSDQNFPHMSFKNSSINGVRCRVMRISFTGEHSYEINIQSNYAKNVWEMSMEAGKEYNITPYGTETMHLLRAEKGFIITGQDTDGTLTPVDLQMDWIV
;
A
#
# COMPACT_ATOMS: atom_id res chain seq x y z
N SER A 1 16.86 -8.03 6.85
CA SER A 1 15.64 -7.36 7.31
C SER A 1 14.91 -8.21 8.35
N LYS A 2 14.31 -7.55 9.37
CA LYS A 2 13.45 -8.22 10.36
C LYS A 2 12.00 -8.44 9.83
N LEU A 3 11.65 -7.86 8.68
CA LEU A 3 10.35 -8.09 8.05
C LEU A 3 10.33 -9.48 7.42
N GLU A 4 9.35 -10.30 7.79
CA GLU A 4 9.19 -11.65 7.22
C GLU A 4 8.70 -11.60 5.76
N ILE A 5 9.04 -12.61 4.97
CA ILE A 5 8.50 -12.77 3.62
C ILE A 5 6.97 -12.90 3.71
N GLY A 6 6.25 -12.21 2.84
CA GLY A 6 4.78 -12.20 2.86
C GLY A 6 4.16 -11.13 3.75
N LYS A 7 4.98 -10.35 4.47
CA LYS A 7 4.52 -9.30 5.38
C LYS A 7 4.73 -7.90 4.80
N CYS A 8 3.89 -7.00 5.29
CA CYS A 8 3.94 -5.57 5.02
C CYS A 8 4.28 -4.83 6.32
N ARG A 9 4.90 -3.66 6.19
CA ARG A 9 5.15 -2.76 7.31
C ARG A 9 4.97 -1.33 6.84
N TYR A 10 4.13 -0.59 7.53
CA TYR A 10 4.06 0.86 7.38
C TYR A 10 5.29 1.50 8.02
N GLY A 11 5.79 2.54 7.42
CA GLY A 11 6.96 3.28 7.88
C GLY A 11 6.94 4.73 7.42
N LEU A 12 7.62 5.57 8.18
CA LEU A 12 7.92 6.95 7.82
C LEU A 12 9.31 7.02 7.19
N MET A 13 9.47 7.93 6.24
CA MET A 13 10.75 8.32 5.68
C MET A 13 11.10 9.70 6.22
N LEU A 14 12.28 9.83 6.76
CA LEU A 14 12.75 11.07 7.37
C LEU A 14 13.87 11.67 6.53
N ASN A 15 13.99 12.99 6.57
CA ASN A 15 15.19 13.67 6.09
C ASN A 15 16.30 13.63 7.17
N GLU A 16 17.44 14.23 6.89
CA GLU A 16 18.61 14.26 7.77
C GLU A 16 18.35 14.98 9.09
N ASP A 17 17.39 15.92 9.13
CA ASP A 17 16.98 16.67 10.31
C ASP A 17 15.92 15.91 11.15
N GLY A 18 15.53 14.71 10.71
CA GLY A 18 14.52 13.88 11.39
C GLY A 18 13.08 14.30 11.12
N MET A 19 12.85 15.21 10.16
CA MET A 19 11.51 15.62 9.75
C MET A 19 10.91 14.61 8.79
N VAL A 20 9.59 14.44 8.85
CA VAL A 20 8.86 13.52 7.98
C VAL A 20 8.91 14.03 6.53
N TYR A 21 9.48 13.19 5.68
CA TYR A 21 9.66 13.45 4.25
C TYR A 21 8.58 12.78 3.41
N ASP A 22 8.29 11.51 3.67
CA ASP A 22 7.23 10.72 3.04
C ASP A 22 6.84 9.56 3.96
N ASP A 23 5.85 8.79 3.58
CA ASP A 23 5.41 7.59 4.27
C ASP A 23 5.01 6.49 3.28
N GLY A 24 4.81 5.30 3.77
CA GLY A 24 4.32 4.23 2.91
C GLY A 24 4.42 2.84 3.52
N VAL A 25 4.12 1.86 2.69
CA VAL A 25 4.13 0.45 3.09
C VAL A 25 5.23 -0.29 2.36
N THR A 26 6.18 -0.82 3.11
CA THR A 26 7.19 -1.75 2.60
C THR A 26 6.71 -3.18 2.72
N THR A 27 6.74 -3.92 1.62
CA THR A 27 6.31 -5.32 1.54
C THR A 27 7.49 -6.20 1.12
N ARG A 28 7.77 -7.26 1.87
CA ARG A 28 8.82 -8.21 1.51
C ARG A 28 8.25 -9.32 0.64
N LEU A 29 8.55 -9.28 -0.66
CA LEU A 29 8.05 -10.22 -1.67
C LEU A 29 8.85 -11.53 -1.70
N GLY A 30 10.11 -11.48 -1.32
CA GLY A 30 11.05 -12.60 -1.35
C GLY A 30 12.26 -12.34 -0.47
N GLU A 31 13.24 -13.21 -0.54
CA GLU A 31 14.45 -13.12 0.30
C GLU A 31 15.13 -11.75 0.18
N ASN A 32 15.38 -11.31 -1.07
CA ASN A 32 16.03 -10.03 -1.40
C ASN A 32 15.15 -9.18 -2.34
N HIS A 33 13.83 -9.35 -2.27
CA HIS A 33 12.90 -8.65 -3.14
C HIS A 33 11.84 -7.93 -2.30
N TYR A 34 11.74 -6.62 -2.50
CA TYR A 34 10.81 -5.74 -1.79
C TYR A 34 10.03 -4.89 -2.79
N ILE A 35 8.85 -4.49 -2.40
CA ILE A 35 8.13 -3.37 -3.01
C ILE A 35 7.78 -2.37 -1.92
N MET A 36 7.95 -1.11 -2.22
CA MET A 36 7.61 -0.01 -1.34
C MET A 36 6.62 0.90 -2.04
N THR A 37 5.56 1.25 -1.35
CA THR A 37 4.64 2.31 -1.77
C THR A 37 5.01 3.61 -1.05
N THR A 38 4.70 4.73 -1.66
CA THR A 38 4.91 6.08 -1.13
C THR A 38 3.65 6.89 -1.38
N THR A 39 3.61 8.15 -0.98
CA THR A 39 2.60 9.06 -1.55
C THR A 39 2.80 9.12 -3.07
N THR A 40 1.71 9.24 -3.82
CA THR A 40 1.78 9.26 -5.29
C THR A 40 2.61 10.45 -5.78
N GLY A 41 2.41 11.63 -5.19
CA GLY A 41 3.16 12.83 -5.54
C GLY A 41 4.63 12.80 -5.10
N GLY A 42 4.97 12.02 -4.08
CA GLY A 42 6.33 11.87 -3.54
C GLY A 42 7.18 10.81 -4.22
N ALA A 43 6.56 9.89 -5.00
CA ALA A 43 7.24 8.69 -5.50
C ALA A 43 8.55 8.97 -6.25
N ALA A 44 8.58 9.96 -7.13
CA ALA A 44 9.79 10.32 -7.86
C ALA A 44 10.89 10.89 -6.94
N ASN A 45 10.51 11.71 -5.97
CA ASN A 45 11.45 12.30 -5.03
C ASN A 45 12.04 11.24 -4.09
N VAL A 46 11.23 10.30 -3.62
CA VAL A 46 11.70 9.17 -2.80
C VAL A 46 12.67 8.30 -3.59
N LEU A 47 12.34 7.98 -4.85
CA LEU A 47 13.24 7.21 -5.72
C LEU A 47 14.59 7.94 -5.90
N ASN A 48 14.55 9.21 -6.26
CA ASN A 48 15.77 10.02 -6.45
C ASN A 48 16.63 10.07 -5.18
N LYS A 49 16.00 10.24 -4.00
CA LYS A 49 16.73 10.24 -2.72
C LYS A 49 17.39 8.89 -2.42
N LEU A 50 16.71 7.78 -2.69
CA LEU A 50 17.28 6.45 -2.51
C LEU A 50 18.42 6.17 -3.50
N GLU A 51 18.29 6.61 -4.76
CA GLU A 51 19.35 6.50 -5.76
C GLU A 51 20.57 7.35 -5.39
N ASP A 52 20.35 8.56 -4.87
CA ASP A 52 21.42 9.41 -4.38
C ASP A 52 22.19 8.75 -3.22
N TYR A 53 21.49 8.21 -2.24
CA TYR A 53 22.11 7.48 -1.12
C TYR A 53 22.89 6.25 -1.57
N LEU A 54 22.39 5.50 -2.55
CA LEU A 54 23.11 4.35 -3.10
C LEU A 54 24.40 4.77 -3.83
N GLN A 55 24.44 5.98 -4.40
CA GLN A 55 25.60 6.46 -5.11
C GLN A 55 26.62 7.19 -4.20
N THR A 56 26.14 7.80 -3.12
CA THR A 56 26.97 8.68 -2.28
C THR A 56 27.30 8.09 -0.92
N GLU A 57 26.27 7.61 -0.20
CA GLU A 57 26.41 7.16 1.19
C GLU A 57 26.65 5.66 1.31
N TRP A 58 26.07 4.86 0.41
CA TRP A 58 26.13 3.40 0.48
C TRP A 58 26.52 2.74 -0.85
N PRO A 59 27.60 3.19 -1.51
CA PRO A 59 27.99 2.69 -2.83
C PRO A 59 28.43 1.20 -2.82
N GLU A 60 28.70 0.63 -1.64
CA GLU A 60 29.05 -0.76 -1.47
C GLU A 60 27.85 -1.71 -1.45
N LEU A 61 26.61 -1.18 -1.38
CA LEU A 61 25.42 -2.00 -1.37
C LEU A 61 25.04 -2.47 -2.77
N ASP A 62 24.91 -3.78 -2.95
CA ASP A 62 24.38 -4.39 -4.19
C ASP A 62 22.84 -4.33 -4.18
N VAL A 63 22.28 -3.17 -4.46
CA VAL A 63 20.83 -2.89 -4.45
C VAL A 63 20.42 -2.23 -5.78
N TYR A 64 19.34 -2.74 -6.36
CA TYR A 64 18.76 -2.21 -7.57
C TYR A 64 17.39 -1.60 -7.27
N LEU A 65 17.17 -0.37 -7.70
CA LEU A 65 15.90 0.34 -7.59
C LEU A 65 15.23 0.43 -8.95
N THR A 66 13.92 0.23 -8.99
CA THR A 66 13.12 0.36 -10.20
C THR A 66 11.74 0.89 -9.86
N THR A 67 11.34 1.98 -10.49
CA THR A 67 9.96 2.46 -10.36
C THR A 67 9.00 1.52 -11.09
N VAL A 68 7.90 1.20 -10.45
CA VAL A 68 6.79 0.42 -11.01
C VAL A 68 5.45 1.16 -10.90
N THR A 69 5.49 2.45 -10.61
CA THR A 69 4.31 3.30 -10.35
C THR A 69 3.27 3.19 -11.46
N ASP A 70 3.69 3.27 -12.71
CA ASP A 70 2.78 3.19 -13.86
C ASP A 70 2.47 1.76 -14.33
N HIS A 71 3.20 0.77 -13.82
CA HIS A 71 2.99 -0.63 -14.18
C HIS A 71 1.78 -1.25 -13.52
N PHE A 72 1.44 -0.78 -12.32
CA PHE A 72 0.36 -1.32 -11.52
C PHE A 72 -0.69 -0.24 -11.22
N SER A 73 -1.95 -0.66 -11.30
CA SER A 73 -3.06 0.07 -10.70
C SER A 73 -3.50 -0.66 -9.44
N THR A 74 -3.85 0.11 -8.42
CA THR A 74 -4.35 -0.42 -7.15
C THR A 74 -5.84 -0.16 -7.03
N ILE A 75 -6.62 -1.23 -6.84
CA ILE A 75 -8.04 -1.13 -6.56
C ILE A 75 -8.26 -1.50 -5.11
N SER A 76 -8.71 -0.54 -4.32
CA SER A 76 -9.03 -0.71 -2.90
C SER A 76 -10.51 -1.09 -2.74
N ILE A 77 -10.75 -2.20 -2.03
CA ILE A 77 -12.09 -2.66 -1.66
C ILE A 77 -12.14 -2.67 -0.14
N CYS A 78 -12.87 -1.74 0.45
CA CYS A 78 -12.91 -1.55 1.90
C CYS A 78 -14.33 -1.68 2.47
N GLY A 79 -14.41 -1.90 3.78
CA GLY A 79 -15.63 -2.04 4.54
C GLY A 79 -15.94 -3.49 4.95
N PRO A 80 -17.02 -3.71 5.72
CA PRO A 80 -17.31 -4.99 6.37
C PRO A 80 -17.58 -6.14 5.39
N ASN A 81 -17.98 -5.84 4.16
CA ASN A 81 -18.24 -6.84 3.13
C ASN A 81 -17.06 -7.04 2.15
N SER A 82 -15.96 -6.32 2.31
CA SER A 82 -14.79 -6.39 1.41
C SER A 82 -14.27 -7.82 1.22
N LYS A 83 -14.18 -8.60 2.31
CA LYS A 83 -13.78 -10.01 2.27
C LYS A 83 -14.69 -10.86 1.37
N LYS A 84 -16.01 -10.65 1.44
CA LYS A 84 -16.98 -11.40 0.63
C LYS A 84 -16.84 -11.07 -0.85
N ILE A 85 -16.61 -9.79 -1.16
CA ILE A 85 -16.43 -9.31 -2.53
C ILE A 85 -15.15 -9.87 -3.12
N VAL A 86 -14.03 -9.75 -2.41
CA VAL A 86 -12.74 -10.30 -2.87
C VAL A 86 -12.80 -11.82 -3.03
N ASN A 87 -13.49 -12.53 -2.13
CA ASN A 87 -13.68 -13.99 -2.26
C ASN A 87 -14.48 -14.38 -3.51
N LYS A 88 -15.44 -13.57 -3.95
CA LYS A 88 -16.15 -13.79 -5.21
C LYS A 88 -15.25 -13.57 -6.43
N MET A 89 -14.38 -12.58 -6.36
CA MET A 89 -13.45 -12.25 -7.47
C MET A 89 -12.31 -13.25 -7.57
N ILE A 90 -11.86 -13.78 -6.44
CA ILE A 90 -10.70 -14.65 -6.31
C ILE A 90 -11.06 -15.82 -5.36
N PRO A 91 -11.90 -16.77 -5.78
CA PRO A 91 -12.42 -17.81 -4.92
C PRO A 91 -11.36 -18.77 -4.36
N ASP A 92 -10.24 -18.92 -5.08
CA ASP A 92 -9.13 -19.81 -4.67
C ASP A 92 -8.19 -19.15 -3.63
N LEU A 93 -8.40 -17.86 -3.32
CA LEU A 93 -7.58 -17.16 -2.34
C LEU A 93 -8.14 -17.37 -0.92
N ASP A 94 -7.38 -18.04 -0.08
CA ASP A 94 -7.74 -18.18 1.34
C ASP A 94 -7.60 -16.82 2.05
N LEU A 95 -8.75 -16.23 2.36
CA LEU A 95 -8.90 -14.95 3.05
C LEU A 95 -9.14 -15.12 4.56
N SER A 96 -8.91 -16.31 5.13
CA SER A 96 -9.00 -16.51 6.59
C SER A 96 -7.99 -15.63 7.32
N ASP A 97 -8.33 -15.17 8.52
CA ASP A 97 -7.46 -14.29 9.30
C ASP A 97 -6.15 -14.98 9.72
N GLN A 98 -6.18 -16.30 9.84
CA GLN A 98 -5.02 -17.11 10.14
C GLN A 98 -4.02 -17.13 8.96
N ASN A 99 -4.51 -17.32 7.74
CA ASN A 99 -3.66 -17.49 6.57
C ASN A 99 -3.41 -16.19 5.79
N PHE A 100 -4.23 -15.17 6.04
CA PHE A 100 -4.09 -13.85 5.43
C PHE A 100 -4.30 -12.76 6.50
N PRO A 101 -3.40 -12.62 7.47
CA PRO A 101 -3.52 -11.61 8.52
C PRO A 101 -3.36 -10.18 7.99
N HIS A 102 -3.79 -9.20 8.78
CA HIS A 102 -3.53 -7.78 8.50
C HIS A 102 -2.02 -7.54 8.33
N MET A 103 -1.66 -6.58 7.47
CA MET A 103 -0.29 -6.26 7.08
C MET A 103 0.44 -7.45 6.44
N SER A 104 -0.25 -8.15 5.56
CA SER A 104 0.33 -9.18 4.70
C SER A 104 -0.16 -9.08 3.26
N PHE A 105 0.48 -9.84 2.37
CA PHE A 105 0.06 -9.93 0.97
C PHE A 105 0.06 -11.38 0.50
N LYS A 106 -0.69 -11.62 -0.57
CA LYS A 106 -0.64 -12.88 -1.33
C LYS A 106 -0.63 -12.59 -2.83
N ASN A 107 0.14 -13.37 -3.55
CA ASN A 107 0.03 -13.41 -5.00
C ASN A 107 -1.16 -14.29 -5.39
N SER A 108 -1.89 -13.85 -6.41
CA SER A 108 -3.04 -14.55 -6.95
C SER A 108 -3.22 -14.23 -8.43
N SER A 109 -4.36 -14.57 -8.98
CA SER A 109 -4.75 -14.18 -10.34
C SER A 109 -6.23 -13.91 -10.44
N ILE A 110 -6.61 -12.99 -11.33
CA ILE A 110 -7.98 -12.69 -11.69
C ILE A 110 -8.12 -12.97 -13.19
N ASN A 111 -8.96 -13.94 -13.56
CA ASN A 111 -9.11 -14.39 -14.95
C ASN A 111 -7.78 -14.70 -15.66
N GLY A 112 -6.84 -15.35 -14.95
CA GLY A 112 -5.53 -15.71 -15.47
C GLY A 112 -4.49 -14.58 -15.46
N VAL A 113 -4.88 -13.34 -15.11
CA VAL A 113 -3.97 -12.20 -14.96
C VAL A 113 -3.41 -12.18 -13.55
N ARG A 114 -2.08 -12.23 -13.41
CA ARG A 114 -1.42 -12.17 -12.12
C ARG A 114 -1.73 -10.85 -11.38
N CYS A 115 -2.06 -10.96 -10.12
CA CYS A 115 -2.27 -9.82 -9.23
C CYS A 115 -1.61 -10.07 -7.87
N ARG A 116 -1.44 -9.01 -7.12
CA ARG A 116 -1.07 -9.04 -5.71
C ARG A 116 -2.24 -8.49 -4.91
N VAL A 117 -2.67 -9.25 -3.92
CA VAL A 117 -3.70 -8.81 -2.98
C VAL A 117 -3.00 -8.51 -1.66
N MET A 118 -3.15 -7.29 -1.18
CA MET A 118 -2.57 -6.82 0.08
C MET A 118 -3.70 -6.58 1.08
N ARG A 119 -3.56 -7.09 2.29
CA ARG A 119 -4.50 -6.82 3.37
C ARG A 119 -4.03 -5.64 4.21
N ILE A 120 -4.15 -4.48 3.61
CA ILE A 120 -3.81 -3.18 4.19
C ILE A 120 -4.99 -2.23 4.04
N SER A 121 -5.01 -1.15 4.79
CA SER A 121 -6.11 -0.19 4.78
C SER A 121 -5.62 1.22 5.02
N PHE A 122 -6.01 2.14 4.14
CA PHE A 122 -5.84 3.56 4.37
C PHE A 122 -7.08 4.20 5.01
N THR A 123 -8.27 3.66 4.73
CA THR A 123 -9.53 4.14 5.32
C THR A 123 -9.74 3.67 6.77
N GLY A 124 -8.88 2.77 7.26
CA GLY A 124 -9.03 2.16 8.59
C GLY A 124 -10.09 1.06 8.67
N GLU A 125 -10.85 0.82 7.61
CA GLU A 125 -11.81 -0.27 7.49
C GLU A 125 -11.11 -1.60 7.17
N HIS A 126 -11.82 -2.72 7.28
CA HIS A 126 -11.35 -3.99 6.71
C HIS A 126 -11.20 -3.82 5.22
N SER A 127 -9.99 -3.97 4.71
CA SER A 127 -9.68 -3.59 3.33
C SER A 127 -8.71 -4.56 2.68
N TYR A 128 -8.84 -4.65 1.35
CA TYR A 128 -7.89 -5.29 0.46
C TYR A 128 -7.53 -4.33 -0.66
N GLU A 129 -6.25 -4.24 -0.96
CA GLU A 129 -5.73 -3.56 -2.14
C GLU A 129 -5.28 -4.58 -3.17
N ILE A 130 -5.88 -4.54 -4.35
CA ILE A 130 -5.56 -5.42 -5.47
C ILE A 130 -4.65 -4.66 -6.42
N ASN A 131 -3.37 -5.02 -6.44
CA ASN A 131 -2.42 -4.50 -7.40
C ASN A 131 -2.46 -5.36 -8.66
N ILE A 132 -2.89 -4.78 -9.75
CA ILE A 132 -3.00 -5.41 -11.07
C ILE A 132 -2.23 -4.61 -12.11
N GLN A 133 -1.72 -5.25 -13.16
CA GLN A 133 -1.15 -4.52 -14.29
C GLN A 133 -2.14 -3.48 -14.82
N SER A 134 -1.67 -2.26 -15.07
CA SER A 134 -2.53 -1.09 -15.30
C SER A 134 -3.51 -1.26 -16.47
N ASN A 135 -3.13 -1.99 -17.52
CA ASN A 135 -4.00 -2.27 -18.65
C ASN A 135 -5.23 -3.15 -18.32
N TYR A 136 -5.24 -3.82 -17.17
CA TYR A 136 -6.39 -4.62 -16.69
C TYR A 136 -7.21 -3.93 -15.61
N ALA A 137 -6.84 -2.72 -15.19
CA ALA A 137 -7.47 -2.01 -14.08
C ALA A 137 -8.97 -1.82 -14.27
N LYS A 138 -9.40 -1.42 -15.47
CA LYS A 138 -10.81 -1.25 -15.82
C LYS A 138 -11.60 -2.54 -15.62
N ASN A 139 -11.09 -3.66 -16.11
CA ASN A 139 -11.77 -4.95 -15.99
C ASN A 139 -11.92 -5.37 -14.52
N VAL A 140 -10.87 -5.19 -13.71
CA VAL A 140 -10.91 -5.52 -12.28
C VAL A 140 -11.86 -4.61 -11.52
N TRP A 141 -11.94 -3.32 -11.88
CA TRP A 141 -12.92 -2.40 -11.35
C TRP A 141 -14.36 -2.85 -11.64
N GLU A 142 -14.66 -3.15 -12.90
CA GLU A 142 -15.99 -3.62 -13.33
C GLU A 142 -16.38 -4.94 -12.63
N MET A 143 -15.43 -5.86 -12.50
CA MET A 143 -15.63 -7.10 -11.73
C MET A 143 -15.90 -6.83 -10.25
N SER A 144 -15.20 -5.88 -9.64
CA SER A 144 -15.42 -5.49 -8.24
C SER A 144 -16.83 -4.96 -8.05
N MET A 145 -17.28 -4.07 -8.95
CA MET A 145 -18.61 -3.50 -8.92
C MET A 145 -19.71 -4.57 -9.11
N GLU A 146 -19.49 -5.52 -10.02
CA GLU A 146 -20.43 -6.62 -10.25
C GLU A 146 -20.49 -7.57 -9.03
N ALA A 147 -19.33 -8.00 -8.52
CA ALA A 147 -19.25 -8.88 -7.35
C ALA A 147 -19.85 -8.25 -6.09
N GLY A 148 -19.80 -6.92 -5.99
CA GLY A 148 -20.28 -6.17 -4.84
C GLY A 148 -21.74 -5.72 -4.90
N LYS A 149 -22.46 -5.92 -6.02
CA LYS A 149 -23.85 -5.44 -6.19
C LYS A 149 -24.79 -5.88 -5.07
N GLU A 150 -24.75 -7.14 -4.68
CA GLU A 150 -25.61 -7.68 -3.61
C GLU A 150 -25.25 -7.13 -2.21
N TYR A 151 -24.06 -6.53 -2.07
CA TYR A 151 -23.59 -5.90 -0.84
C TYR A 151 -23.68 -4.37 -0.87
N ASN A 152 -24.35 -3.81 -1.88
CA ASN A 152 -24.49 -2.37 -2.10
C ASN A 152 -23.12 -1.66 -2.19
N ILE A 153 -22.17 -2.26 -2.92
CA ILE A 153 -20.87 -1.62 -3.17
C ILE A 153 -21.08 -0.26 -3.81
N THR A 154 -20.36 0.74 -3.29
CA THR A 154 -20.46 2.11 -3.78
C THR A 154 -19.07 2.63 -4.07
N PRO A 155 -18.79 3.19 -5.25
CA PRO A 155 -17.57 3.93 -5.50
C PRO A 155 -17.47 5.12 -4.55
N TYR A 156 -16.28 5.35 -3.99
CA TYR A 156 -16.01 6.55 -3.19
C TYR A 156 -14.83 7.33 -3.76
N GLY A 157 -14.88 8.64 -3.65
CA GLY A 157 -13.82 9.53 -4.10
C GLY A 157 -12.82 9.87 -3.02
N THR A 158 -11.82 10.68 -3.37
CA THR A 158 -10.72 11.10 -2.49
C THR A 158 -11.21 11.83 -1.24
N GLU A 159 -12.26 12.65 -1.33
CA GLU A 159 -12.81 13.36 -0.16
C GLU A 159 -13.34 12.39 0.90
N THR A 160 -14.07 11.36 0.48
CA THR A 160 -14.53 10.31 1.40
C THR A 160 -13.36 9.55 2.01
N MET A 161 -12.33 9.25 1.21
CA MET A 161 -11.11 8.61 1.70
C MET A 161 -10.41 9.48 2.75
N HIS A 162 -10.32 10.79 2.51
CA HIS A 162 -9.73 11.74 3.47
C HIS A 162 -10.50 11.81 4.78
N LEU A 163 -11.83 11.74 4.72
CA LEU A 163 -12.66 11.71 5.92
C LEU A 163 -12.42 10.42 6.73
N LEU A 164 -12.52 9.27 6.06
CA LEU A 164 -12.37 7.96 6.72
C LEU A 164 -10.99 7.77 7.36
N ARG A 165 -9.90 8.16 6.66
CA ARG A 165 -8.56 8.08 7.22
C ARG A 165 -8.39 9.01 8.44
N ALA A 166 -9.01 10.21 8.41
CA ALA A 166 -8.96 11.16 9.50
C ALA A 166 -9.70 10.64 10.74
N GLU A 167 -10.86 10.01 10.57
CA GLU A 167 -11.59 9.34 11.66
C GLU A 167 -10.73 8.25 12.34
N LYS A 168 -9.79 7.66 11.60
CA LYS A 168 -8.87 6.63 12.09
C LYS A 168 -7.58 7.21 12.69
N GLY A 169 -7.32 8.49 12.47
CA GLY A 169 -6.07 9.15 12.87
C GLY A 169 -4.89 8.86 11.94
N PHE A 170 -5.14 8.43 10.70
CA PHE A 170 -4.07 8.21 9.72
C PHE A 170 -3.70 9.52 9.04
N ILE A 171 -2.41 9.76 8.87
CA ILE A 171 -1.88 10.99 8.24
C ILE A 171 -1.89 10.89 6.71
N ILE A 172 -1.88 12.06 6.09
CA ILE A 172 -1.52 12.23 4.67
C ILE A 172 -0.30 13.14 4.63
N THR A 173 0.83 12.58 4.21
CA THR A 173 2.05 13.37 4.01
C THR A 173 1.84 14.42 2.93
N GLY A 174 2.24 15.64 3.22
CA GLY A 174 2.03 16.82 2.36
C GLY A 174 0.69 17.53 2.56
N GLN A 175 -0.25 16.96 3.32
CA GLN A 175 -1.48 17.62 3.75
C GLN A 175 -1.46 17.89 5.27
N ASP A 176 -1.13 16.88 6.06
CA ASP A 176 -1.01 16.98 7.53
C ASP A 176 0.44 17.27 7.95
N THR A 177 1.38 17.23 7.01
CA THR A 177 2.81 17.54 7.21
C THR A 177 3.26 18.59 6.21
N ASP A 178 4.18 19.44 6.62
CA ASP A 178 4.74 20.54 5.81
C ASP A 178 6.28 20.50 5.71
N GLY A 179 6.89 19.38 6.15
CA GLY A 179 8.34 19.20 6.18
C GLY A 179 9.02 19.71 7.46
N THR A 180 8.25 20.19 8.44
CA THR A 180 8.76 20.68 9.73
C THR A 180 8.35 19.80 10.92
N LEU A 181 7.63 18.70 10.66
CA LEU A 181 7.11 17.82 11.70
C LEU A 181 7.97 16.56 11.83
N THR A 182 8.27 16.20 13.08
CA THR A 182 8.92 14.95 13.44
C THR A 182 7.89 13.84 13.67
N PRO A 183 8.29 12.56 13.73
CA PRO A 183 7.40 11.47 14.15
C PRO A 183 6.77 11.70 15.52
N VAL A 184 7.46 12.37 16.45
CA VAL A 184 6.95 12.68 17.79
C VAL A 184 5.80 13.70 17.71
N ASP A 185 5.92 14.72 16.88
CA ASP A 185 4.86 15.73 16.68
C ASP A 185 3.57 15.08 16.13
N LEU A 186 3.72 14.02 15.35
CA LEU A 186 2.63 13.24 14.77
C LEU A 186 2.11 12.13 15.69
N GLN A 187 2.64 12.00 16.92
CA GLN A 187 2.34 10.90 17.86
C GLN A 187 2.67 9.52 17.26
N MET A 188 3.70 9.45 16.45
CA MET A 188 4.16 8.25 15.75
C MET A 188 5.56 7.82 16.19
N ASP A 189 6.00 8.18 17.38
CA ASP A 189 7.27 7.79 18.00
C ASP A 189 7.44 6.27 18.14
N TRP A 190 6.32 5.54 18.17
CA TRP A 190 6.31 4.07 18.17
C TRP A 190 6.86 3.42 16.89
N ILE A 191 7.05 4.19 15.80
CA ILE A 191 7.47 3.67 14.49
C ILE A 191 8.99 3.81 14.26
N VAL A 192 9.69 4.60 15.06
CA VAL A 192 11.13 4.89 14.96
C VAL A 192 11.95 4.20 16.05
#